data_d4752966147b5a46d4f8211aa8a69030
#
_entry.id   d4752966147b5a46d4f8211aa8a69030
#
_cell.length_a   1.000
_cell.length_b   1.000
_cell.length_c   1.000
_cell.angle_alpha   90.00
_cell.angle_beta   90.00
_cell.angle_gamma   90.00
#
_symmetry.space_group_name_H-M   'P 1'
#
loop_
_entity.id
_entity.type
_entity.pdbx_description
1 polymer ?
#
loop_
_entity_poly.entity_id
_entity_poly.type
_entity_poly.pdbx_seq_one_letter_code
_entity_poly.pdbx_strand_id
1 'polypeptide(L)'
;DDYMILDFARENQDVKNNFVENMNDLDTFFRNLFLLKGKRLKGKNCVIIFDEVQLFPQARQAIKYLVADGRYEYIETGSLISIRKNVKDILIPSEEYRIKMYPMDFEEYLWAINDEEVTIPTIREAFEKRKPLGDAIHRRIMKSFRTYMVVGGMPQAVDAYVSGKSYEQIDFVKRNILSLYEEDLAKYDTENREKASVIYRTIPEQLENKNSHFKLSMVDKNARYQNYMDAVSFISEAMIGNECINVTKPEVALELFADRSNFKLYMGDTGLLVTQIMKNRDSTDEDLYKALIIDNLGINQ
;
A
#
# COMPACT_ATOMS: atom_id res chain seq x y z
N ASP A 1 10.99 7.69 -25.11
CA ASP A 1 10.18 8.33 -24.06
C ASP A 1 11.15 9.01 -23.09
N ASP A 2 10.91 10.28 -22.82
CA ASP A 2 11.78 11.07 -21.97
C ASP A 2 11.00 11.50 -20.71
N TYR A 3 11.61 11.36 -19.53
CA TYR A 3 10.98 11.71 -18.26
C TYR A 3 11.94 12.47 -17.35
N MET A 4 11.38 13.20 -16.39
CA MET A 4 12.14 13.91 -15.34
C MET A 4 11.50 13.58 -13.98
N ILE A 5 12.34 13.25 -13.00
CA ILE A 5 11.90 13.04 -11.62
C ILE A 5 12.32 14.22 -10.75
N LEU A 6 11.36 14.77 -10.01
CA LEU A 6 11.55 15.76 -8.97
C LEU A 6 11.21 15.08 -7.63
N ASP A 7 12.22 14.52 -6.96
CA ASP A 7 12.10 13.90 -5.64
C ASP A 7 12.16 14.99 -4.55
N PHE A 8 11.01 15.42 -4.05
CA PHE A 8 10.93 16.52 -3.08
C PHE A 8 11.53 16.21 -1.70
N ALA A 9 11.86 14.95 -1.43
CA ALA A 9 12.64 14.58 -0.24
C ALA A 9 14.12 14.98 -0.38
N ARG A 10 14.63 15.03 -1.61
CA ARG A 10 16.05 15.27 -1.90
C ARG A 10 16.29 16.48 -2.82
N GLU A 11 15.22 17.11 -3.30
CA GLU A 11 15.32 18.17 -4.29
C GLU A 11 15.99 19.42 -3.72
N ASN A 12 16.81 20.06 -4.58
CA ASN A 12 17.51 21.28 -4.27
C ASN A 12 16.53 22.44 -3.96
N GLN A 13 16.92 23.33 -3.05
CA GLN A 13 16.14 24.51 -2.69
C GLN A 13 15.90 25.44 -3.89
N ASP A 14 16.84 25.53 -4.83
CA ASP A 14 16.68 26.37 -6.03
C ASP A 14 15.55 25.87 -6.95
N VAL A 15 15.36 24.54 -7.05
CA VAL A 15 14.21 23.97 -7.75
C VAL A 15 12.92 24.30 -7.02
N LYS A 16 12.88 24.21 -5.69
CA LYS A 16 11.71 24.58 -4.88
C LYS A 16 11.40 26.08 -5.01
N ASN A 17 12.41 26.92 -5.00
CA ASN A 17 12.25 28.38 -5.20
C ASN A 17 11.69 28.70 -6.58
N ASN A 18 12.11 27.96 -7.63
CA ASN A 18 11.59 28.16 -8.98
C ASN A 18 10.07 27.94 -9.07
N PHE A 19 9.50 27.00 -8.31
CA PHE A 19 8.04 26.84 -8.19
C PHE A 19 7.37 28.05 -7.53
N VAL A 20 8.01 28.68 -6.56
CA VAL A 20 7.43 29.82 -5.84
C VAL A 20 7.52 31.10 -6.69
N GLU A 21 8.64 31.31 -7.36
CA GLU A 21 8.96 32.58 -8.01
C GLU A 21 8.44 32.67 -9.44
N ASN A 22 8.41 31.54 -10.18
CA ASN A 22 8.23 31.57 -11.63
C ASN A 22 6.98 30.87 -12.16
N MET A 23 6.06 30.41 -11.30
CA MET A 23 4.83 29.73 -11.75
C MET A 23 3.87 30.64 -12.56
N ASN A 24 4.04 31.96 -12.48
CA ASN A 24 3.28 32.90 -13.30
C ASN A 24 3.83 33.06 -14.73
N ASP A 25 5.05 32.57 -15.00
CA ASP A 25 5.70 32.55 -16.31
C ASP A 25 6.28 31.15 -16.56
N LEU A 26 5.48 30.27 -17.16
CA LEU A 26 5.84 28.87 -17.38
C LEU A 26 7.00 28.70 -18.34
N ASP A 27 7.27 29.64 -19.24
CA ASP A 27 8.45 29.59 -20.12
C ASP A 27 9.73 29.78 -19.31
N THR A 28 9.74 30.76 -18.41
CA THR A 28 10.84 30.97 -17.47
C THR A 28 10.96 29.81 -16.49
N PHE A 29 9.84 29.32 -15.95
CA PHE A 29 9.81 28.17 -15.04
C PHE A 29 10.48 26.94 -15.66
N PHE A 30 10.07 26.50 -16.84
CA PHE A 30 10.65 25.31 -17.48
C PHE A 30 12.10 25.53 -17.93
N ARG A 31 12.45 26.70 -18.43
CA ARG A 31 13.84 27.03 -18.77
C ARG A 31 14.74 26.87 -17.54
N ASN A 32 14.35 27.44 -16.41
CA ASN A 32 15.11 27.38 -15.17
C ASN A 32 15.16 25.94 -14.63
N LEU A 33 14.03 25.22 -14.63
CA LEU A 33 13.96 23.83 -14.20
C LEU A 33 14.95 22.96 -14.99
N PHE A 34 15.00 23.10 -16.32
CA PHE A 34 15.91 22.32 -17.17
C PHE A 34 17.37 22.66 -16.93
N LEU A 35 17.67 23.92 -16.67
CA LEU A 35 19.04 24.35 -16.31
C LEU A 35 19.45 23.75 -14.95
N LEU A 36 18.60 23.83 -13.93
CA LEU A 36 18.86 23.31 -12.59
C LEU A 36 19.01 21.78 -12.58
N LYS A 37 18.22 21.08 -13.39
CA LYS A 37 18.29 19.60 -13.51
C LYS A 37 19.33 19.14 -14.52
N GLY A 38 19.95 20.00 -15.30
CA GLY A 38 20.91 19.64 -16.35
C GLY A 38 20.31 18.75 -17.45
N LYS A 39 18.99 18.69 -17.57
CA LYS A 39 18.27 17.85 -18.51
C LYS A 39 17.08 18.60 -19.11
N ARG A 40 16.99 18.59 -20.44
CA ARG A 40 15.86 19.15 -21.19
C ARG A 40 14.98 18.03 -21.75
N LEU A 41 13.69 18.06 -21.48
CA LEU A 41 12.74 17.15 -22.09
C LEU A 41 12.45 17.56 -23.54
N LYS A 42 12.45 16.58 -24.45
CA LYS A 42 12.26 16.77 -25.89
C LYS A 42 11.13 15.87 -26.37
N GLY A 43 10.05 16.47 -26.87
CA GLY A 43 8.92 15.74 -27.44
C GLY A 43 7.59 16.02 -26.74
N LYS A 44 6.51 15.48 -27.33
CA LYS A 44 5.13 15.69 -26.84
C LYS A 44 4.68 14.70 -25.78
N ASN A 45 5.41 13.59 -25.60
CA ASN A 45 5.03 12.51 -24.66
C ASN A 45 6.07 12.39 -23.54
N CYS A 46 6.52 13.53 -23.01
CA CYS A 46 7.42 13.55 -21.88
C CYS A 46 6.64 13.66 -20.59
N VAL A 47 7.12 12.97 -19.54
CA VAL A 47 6.49 12.90 -18.24
C VAL A 47 7.36 13.58 -17.19
N ILE A 48 6.76 14.40 -16.36
CA ILE A 48 7.40 14.95 -15.15
C ILE A 48 6.77 14.25 -13.94
N ILE A 49 7.62 13.59 -13.15
CA ILE A 49 7.22 12.83 -11.96
C ILE A 49 7.54 13.67 -10.74
N PHE A 50 6.52 13.99 -9.96
CA PHE A 50 6.63 14.65 -8.65
C PHE A 50 6.60 13.57 -7.58
N ASP A 51 7.79 13.21 -7.09
CA ASP A 51 7.95 12.18 -6.08
C ASP A 51 7.97 12.79 -4.68
N GLU A 52 7.32 12.12 -3.73
CA GLU A 52 7.15 12.61 -2.35
C GLU A 52 6.49 14.01 -2.28
N VAL A 53 5.47 14.23 -3.10
CA VAL A 53 4.83 15.56 -3.29
C VAL A 53 4.29 16.18 -2.00
N GLN A 54 3.97 15.38 -0.98
CA GLN A 54 3.52 15.87 0.33
C GLN A 54 4.60 16.65 1.09
N LEU A 55 5.88 16.51 0.72
CA LEU A 55 6.98 17.28 1.31
C LEU A 55 7.13 18.67 0.70
N PHE A 56 6.45 18.93 -0.43
CA PHE A 56 6.43 20.23 -1.07
C PHE A 56 5.05 20.56 -1.66
N PRO A 57 4.08 20.96 -0.82
CA PRO A 57 2.69 21.21 -1.21
C PRO A 57 2.50 22.22 -2.34
N GLN A 58 3.44 23.16 -2.53
CA GLN A 58 3.40 24.16 -3.61
C GLN A 58 3.50 23.49 -5.00
N ALA A 59 4.26 22.40 -5.14
CA ALA A 59 4.30 21.65 -6.39
C ALA A 59 2.92 21.11 -6.75
N ARG A 60 2.18 20.60 -5.76
CA ARG A 60 0.83 20.09 -5.96
C ARG A 60 -0.17 21.19 -6.35
N GLN A 61 -0.06 22.39 -5.79
CA GLN A 61 -0.85 23.53 -6.22
C GLN A 61 -0.55 23.95 -7.66
N ALA A 62 0.70 23.76 -8.10
CA ALA A 62 1.14 24.09 -9.45
C ALA A 62 0.55 23.19 -10.54
N ILE A 63 0.17 21.95 -10.21
CA ILE A 63 -0.31 20.94 -11.17
C ILE A 63 -1.44 21.47 -12.05
N LYS A 64 -2.41 22.17 -11.50
CA LYS A 64 -3.50 22.76 -12.26
C LYS A 64 -3.02 23.65 -13.42
N TYR A 65 -2.02 24.47 -13.16
CA TYR A 65 -1.46 25.38 -14.17
C TYR A 65 -0.58 24.64 -15.16
N LEU A 66 0.18 23.67 -14.68
CA LEU A 66 1.08 22.84 -15.49
C LEU A 66 0.30 21.93 -16.45
N VAL A 67 -0.79 21.32 -16.00
CA VAL A 67 -1.68 20.53 -16.85
C VAL A 67 -2.40 21.40 -17.88
N ALA A 68 -2.87 22.60 -17.49
CA ALA A 68 -3.52 23.53 -18.40
C ALA A 68 -2.57 24.04 -19.51
N ASP A 69 -1.27 24.15 -19.23
CA ASP A 69 -0.23 24.48 -20.21
C ASP A 69 -0.05 23.38 -21.30
N GLY A 70 -0.24 22.12 -20.96
CA GLY A 70 -0.29 20.99 -21.89
C GLY A 70 1.01 20.59 -22.55
N ARG A 71 2.17 21.06 -22.08
CA ARG A 71 3.50 20.69 -22.65
C ARG A 71 3.93 19.29 -22.26
N TYR A 72 3.59 18.85 -21.04
CA TYR A 72 4.05 17.58 -20.45
C TYR A 72 2.89 16.88 -19.74
N GLU A 73 3.06 15.59 -19.54
CA GLU A 73 2.21 14.80 -18.65
C GLU A 73 2.84 14.75 -17.25
N TYR A 74 2.00 14.57 -16.21
CA TYR A 74 2.44 14.62 -14.82
C TYR A 74 2.00 13.38 -14.08
N ILE A 75 2.90 12.85 -13.25
CA ILE A 75 2.61 11.79 -12.29
C ILE A 75 3.01 12.32 -10.92
N GLU A 76 2.12 12.21 -9.95
CA GLU A 76 2.41 12.53 -8.56
C GLU A 76 2.47 11.24 -7.75
N THR A 77 3.50 11.09 -6.93
CA THR A 77 3.57 10.04 -5.92
C THR A 77 3.64 10.64 -4.53
N GLY A 78 3.19 9.89 -3.53
CA GLY A 78 3.29 10.31 -2.15
C GLY A 78 2.55 9.38 -1.20
N SER A 79 2.99 9.37 0.05
CA SER A 79 2.32 8.64 1.12
C SER A 79 0.96 9.25 1.45
N LEU A 80 -0.11 8.44 1.37
CA LEU A 80 -1.48 8.88 1.72
C LEU A 80 -1.58 9.40 3.16
N ILE A 81 -0.83 8.81 4.08
CA ILE A 81 -0.75 9.20 5.49
C ILE A 81 -0.28 10.65 5.62
N SER A 82 0.80 10.98 4.91
CA SER A 82 1.40 12.31 4.93
C SER A 82 0.61 13.33 4.12
N ILE A 83 -0.02 12.92 3.01
CA ILE A 83 -0.82 13.81 2.15
C ILE A 83 -2.00 14.40 2.93
N ARG A 84 -2.75 13.61 3.71
CA ARG A 84 -3.89 14.11 4.49
C ARG A 84 -3.50 15.17 5.52
N LYS A 85 -2.37 14.99 6.18
CA LYS A 85 -1.91 15.91 7.23
C LYS A 85 -1.44 17.24 6.65
N ASN A 86 -0.78 17.20 5.49
CA ASN A 86 -0.13 18.38 4.88
C ASN A 86 -0.99 19.09 3.83
N VAL A 87 -2.17 18.55 3.48
CA VAL A 87 -3.01 19.03 2.36
C VAL A 87 -4.40 19.48 2.82
N LYS A 88 -4.64 19.65 4.13
CA LYS A 88 -5.94 20.13 4.66
C LYS A 88 -6.38 21.45 4.04
N ASP A 89 -5.44 22.28 3.61
CA ASP A 89 -5.69 23.63 3.09
C ASP A 89 -5.36 23.79 1.58
N ILE A 90 -5.11 22.69 0.86
CA ILE A 90 -4.76 22.73 -0.56
C ILE A 90 -5.96 22.34 -1.42
N LEU A 91 -6.30 23.20 -2.38
CA LEU A 91 -7.26 22.89 -3.43
C LEU A 91 -6.74 21.70 -4.26
N ILE A 92 -7.47 20.59 -4.18
CA ILE A 92 -7.18 19.40 -4.99
C ILE A 92 -7.58 19.74 -6.43
N PRO A 93 -6.67 19.61 -7.41
CA PRO A 93 -6.99 19.82 -8.81
C PRO A 93 -8.09 18.85 -9.27
N SER A 94 -9.07 19.36 -10.02
CA SER A 94 -10.12 18.51 -10.65
C SER A 94 -9.58 17.63 -11.78
N GLU A 95 -8.38 17.89 -12.23
CA GLU A 95 -7.66 17.23 -13.30
C GLU A 95 -6.90 15.98 -12.83
N GLU A 96 -6.97 15.65 -11.54
CA GLU A 96 -6.24 14.53 -10.93
C GLU A 96 -7.00 13.21 -11.08
N TYR A 97 -6.35 12.19 -11.67
CA TYR A 97 -6.81 10.81 -11.63
C TYR A 97 -6.04 10.02 -10.58
N ARG A 98 -6.71 9.55 -9.53
CA ARG A 98 -6.08 8.87 -8.41
C ARG A 98 -6.03 7.38 -8.61
N ILE A 99 -4.82 6.83 -8.52
CA ILE A 99 -4.57 5.39 -8.53
C ILE A 99 -4.09 4.98 -7.14
N LYS A 100 -4.77 4.02 -6.54
CA LYS A 100 -4.31 3.39 -5.29
C LYS A 100 -3.36 2.27 -5.63
N MET A 101 -2.14 2.32 -5.08
CA MET A 101 -1.15 1.25 -5.21
C MET A 101 -1.24 0.35 -3.97
N TYR A 102 -1.69 -0.88 -4.17
CA TYR A 102 -1.74 -1.91 -3.14
C TYR A 102 -0.46 -2.76 -3.18
N PRO A 103 -0.17 -3.54 -2.11
CA PRO A 103 0.79 -4.63 -2.22
C PRO A 103 0.45 -5.54 -3.40
N MET A 104 1.44 -6.20 -3.97
CA MET A 104 1.26 -7.14 -5.08
C MET A 104 0.27 -8.24 -4.68
N ASP A 105 -0.65 -8.55 -5.55
CA ASP A 105 -1.49 -9.74 -5.42
C ASP A 105 -0.74 -11.02 -5.85
N PHE A 106 -1.42 -12.17 -5.79
CA PHE A 106 -0.77 -13.44 -6.14
C PHE A 106 -0.37 -13.51 -7.62
N GLU A 107 -1.15 -12.91 -8.52
CA GLU A 107 -0.83 -12.86 -9.95
C GLU A 107 0.40 -11.98 -10.21
N GLU A 108 0.47 -10.79 -9.62
CA GLU A 108 1.61 -9.89 -9.71
C GLU A 108 2.89 -10.49 -9.08
N TYR A 109 2.73 -11.22 -7.97
CA TYR A 109 3.83 -11.99 -7.39
C TYR A 109 4.35 -13.09 -8.35
N LEU A 110 3.46 -13.80 -9.05
CA LEU A 110 3.86 -14.78 -10.05
C LEU A 110 4.61 -14.12 -11.21
N TRP A 111 4.22 -12.93 -11.65
CA TRP A 111 4.98 -12.16 -12.63
C TRP A 111 6.40 -11.86 -12.15
N ALA A 112 6.54 -11.43 -10.91
CA ALA A 112 7.85 -11.13 -10.32
C ALA A 112 8.79 -12.35 -10.28
N ILE A 113 8.26 -13.57 -10.14
CA ILE A 113 9.03 -14.82 -10.18
C ILE A 113 9.10 -15.49 -11.56
N ASN A 114 8.71 -14.77 -12.63
CA ASN A 114 8.67 -15.23 -14.02
C ASN A 114 7.73 -16.46 -14.25
N ASP A 115 6.61 -16.53 -13.56
CA ASP A 115 5.55 -17.55 -13.75
C ASP A 115 4.23 -16.95 -14.29
N GLU A 116 4.34 -15.92 -15.14
CA GLU A 116 3.18 -15.18 -15.68
C GLU A 116 2.40 -15.97 -16.72
N GLU A 117 3.09 -16.79 -17.53
CA GLU A 117 2.49 -17.46 -18.69
C GLU A 117 1.82 -18.81 -18.38
N VAL A 118 2.03 -19.37 -17.18
CA VAL A 118 1.65 -20.75 -16.89
C VAL A 118 0.58 -20.88 -15.80
N THR A 119 0.84 -20.36 -14.61
CA THR A 119 0.01 -20.67 -13.44
C THR A 119 -1.38 -20.04 -13.53
N ILE A 120 -1.50 -18.74 -13.75
CA ILE A 120 -2.80 -18.06 -13.82
C ILE A 120 -3.64 -18.51 -15.03
N PRO A 121 -3.09 -18.60 -16.26
CA PRO A 121 -3.84 -19.15 -17.39
C PRO A 121 -4.37 -20.57 -17.13
N THR A 122 -3.57 -21.44 -16.49
CA THR A 122 -3.98 -22.80 -16.12
C THR A 122 -5.15 -22.80 -15.13
N ILE A 123 -5.09 -21.95 -14.11
CA ILE A 123 -6.16 -21.82 -13.10
C ILE A 123 -7.43 -21.30 -13.79
N ARG A 124 -7.31 -20.27 -14.61
CA ARG A 124 -8.42 -19.64 -15.35
C ARG A 124 -9.11 -20.65 -16.28
N GLU A 125 -8.34 -21.40 -17.06
CA GLU A 125 -8.86 -22.45 -17.92
C GLU A 125 -9.64 -23.52 -17.14
N ALA A 126 -9.08 -23.98 -16.02
CA ALA A 126 -9.73 -24.97 -15.16
C ALA A 126 -11.04 -24.43 -14.56
N PHE A 127 -11.06 -23.16 -14.14
CA PHE A 127 -12.23 -22.48 -13.61
C PHE A 127 -13.33 -22.34 -14.69
N GLU A 128 -12.99 -21.84 -15.87
CA GLU A 128 -13.92 -21.64 -16.98
C GLU A 128 -14.52 -22.96 -17.48
N LYS A 129 -13.69 -24.00 -17.59
CA LYS A 129 -14.11 -25.35 -17.99
C LYS A 129 -14.76 -26.14 -16.85
N ARG A 130 -14.77 -25.61 -15.61
CA ARG A 130 -15.23 -26.30 -14.40
C ARG A 130 -14.61 -27.69 -14.24
N LYS A 131 -13.30 -27.79 -14.49
CA LYS A 131 -12.53 -29.03 -14.37
C LYS A 131 -11.48 -28.89 -13.26
N PRO A 132 -11.24 -29.96 -12.47
CA PRO A 132 -10.20 -29.93 -11.47
C PRO A 132 -8.81 -29.86 -12.11
N LEU A 133 -7.87 -29.19 -11.43
CA LEU A 133 -6.47 -29.09 -11.88
C LEU A 133 -5.69 -30.42 -11.83
N GLY A 134 -6.20 -31.40 -11.08
CA GLY A 134 -5.47 -32.60 -10.73
C GLY A 134 -4.45 -32.37 -9.58
N ASP A 135 -4.18 -33.42 -8.82
CA ASP A 135 -3.48 -33.32 -7.54
C ASP A 135 -2.05 -32.74 -7.63
N ALA A 136 -1.31 -33.12 -8.68
CA ALA A 136 0.08 -32.67 -8.84
C ALA A 136 0.17 -31.17 -9.11
N ILE A 137 -0.67 -30.68 -10.03
CA ILE A 137 -0.73 -29.26 -10.39
C ILE A 137 -1.28 -28.45 -9.20
N HIS A 138 -2.35 -28.94 -8.58
CA HIS A 138 -2.92 -28.29 -7.39
C HIS A 138 -1.88 -28.13 -6.27
N ARG A 139 -1.13 -29.18 -5.93
CA ARG A 139 -0.06 -29.11 -4.91
C ARG A 139 1.02 -28.08 -5.27
N ARG A 140 1.43 -28.03 -6.54
CA ARG A 140 2.42 -27.04 -7.01
C ARG A 140 1.91 -25.61 -6.82
N ILE A 141 0.71 -25.33 -7.28
CA ILE A 141 0.09 -23.99 -7.17
C ILE A 141 -0.09 -23.61 -5.71
N MET A 142 -0.59 -24.53 -4.87
CA MET A 142 -0.75 -24.28 -3.45
C MET A 142 0.57 -24.04 -2.72
N LYS A 143 1.67 -24.66 -3.15
CA LYS A 143 3.00 -24.34 -2.62
C LYS A 143 3.40 -22.90 -2.97
N SER A 144 3.24 -22.48 -4.23
CA SER A 144 3.52 -21.09 -4.64
C SER A 144 2.63 -20.09 -3.91
N PHE A 145 1.35 -20.38 -3.75
CA PHE A 145 0.42 -19.54 -3.01
C PHE A 145 0.79 -19.41 -1.52
N ARG A 146 1.18 -20.50 -0.87
CA ARG A 146 1.67 -20.45 0.53
C ARG A 146 2.97 -19.66 0.64
N THR A 147 3.87 -19.79 -0.32
CA THR A 147 5.09 -18.98 -0.37
C THR A 147 4.74 -17.50 -0.48
N TYR A 148 3.81 -17.12 -1.38
CA TYR A 148 3.30 -15.76 -1.47
C TYR A 148 2.70 -15.27 -0.16
N MET A 149 1.87 -16.07 0.52
CA MET A 149 1.30 -15.68 1.82
C MET A 149 2.36 -15.37 2.88
N VAL A 150 3.48 -16.09 2.83
CA VAL A 150 4.60 -15.91 3.78
C VAL A 150 5.49 -14.74 3.40
N VAL A 151 5.84 -14.61 2.11
CA VAL A 151 6.67 -13.49 1.60
C VAL A 151 5.88 -12.19 1.63
N GLY A 152 4.61 -12.25 1.25
CA GLY A 152 3.72 -11.11 1.06
C GLY A 152 3.84 -10.49 -0.32
N GLY A 153 3.07 -9.43 -0.53
CA GLY A 153 3.06 -8.63 -1.76
C GLY A 153 3.82 -7.32 -1.66
N MET A 154 4.51 -7.05 -0.54
CA MET A 154 5.31 -5.83 -0.45
C MET A 154 6.49 -5.90 -1.43
N PRO A 155 6.63 -4.93 -2.38
CA PRO A 155 7.64 -5.00 -3.45
C PRO A 155 9.06 -5.27 -2.95
N GLN A 156 9.46 -4.66 -1.83
CA GLN A 156 10.79 -4.87 -1.24
C GLN A 156 10.97 -6.31 -0.72
N ALA A 157 9.92 -6.93 -0.18
CA ALA A 157 9.97 -8.31 0.30
C ALA A 157 10.00 -9.30 -0.88
N VAL A 158 9.23 -9.03 -1.93
CA VAL A 158 9.21 -9.81 -3.18
C VAL A 158 10.57 -9.72 -3.89
N ASP A 159 11.15 -8.52 -4.00
CA ASP A 159 12.49 -8.32 -4.57
C ASP A 159 13.56 -9.10 -3.80
N ALA A 160 13.52 -9.05 -2.46
CA ALA A 160 14.43 -9.84 -1.63
C ALA A 160 14.28 -11.35 -1.90
N TYR A 161 13.05 -11.85 -2.05
CA TYR A 161 12.79 -13.24 -2.38
C TYR A 161 13.32 -13.62 -3.78
N VAL A 162 13.01 -12.83 -4.80
CA VAL A 162 13.48 -13.03 -6.19
C VAL A 162 15.01 -12.96 -6.28
N SER A 163 15.64 -12.10 -5.51
CA SER A 163 17.10 -11.98 -5.39
C SER A 163 17.76 -13.14 -4.62
N GLY A 164 17.00 -14.15 -4.19
CA GLY A 164 17.53 -15.33 -3.51
C GLY A 164 17.98 -15.10 -2.07
N LYS A 165 17.44 -14.10 -1.39
CA LYS A 165 17.70 -13.87 0.03
C LYS A 165 17.07 -14.95 0.90
N SER A 166 17.67 -15.21 2.08
CA SER A 166 17.10 -16.13 3.07
C SER A 166 15.76 -15.58 3.62
N TYR A 167 14.90 -16.47 4.14
CA TYR A 167 13.65 -16.02 4.79
C TYR A 167 13.91 -15.12 5.99
N GLU A 168 15.00 -15.27 6.71
CA GLU A 168 15.41 -14.35 7.77
C GLU A 168 15.66 -12.93 7.24
N GLN A 169 16.33 -12.82 6.10
CA GLN A 169 16.57 -11.51 5.45
C GLN A 169 15.28 -10.89 4.92
N ILE A 170 14.36 -11.71 4.39
CA ILE A 170 13.02 -11.25 3.96
C ILE A 170 12.21 -10.79 5.16
N ASP A 171 12.25 -11.52 6.29
CA ASP A 171 11.59 -11.11 7.52
C ASP A 171 12.15 -9.78 8.06
N PHE A 172 13.46 -9.59 8.01
CA PHE A 172 14.08 -8.31 8.38
C PHE A 172 13.54 -7.14 7.54
N VAL A 173 13.38 -7.32 6.23
CA VAL A 173 12.77 -6.30 5.35
C VAL A 173 11.34 -5.99 5.81
N LYS A 174 10.53 -7.02 6.08
CA LYS A 174 9.14 -6.85 6.53
C LYS A 174 9.04 -6.18 7.91
N ARG A 175 9.95 -6.50 8.84
CA ARG A 175 10.04 -5.84 10.15
C ARG A 175 10.34 -4.35 10.02
N ASN A 176 11.21 -3.97 9.09
CA ASN A 176 11.49 -2.56 8.81
C ASN A 176 10.24 -1.84 8.27
N ILE A 177 9.48 -2.47 7.36
CA ILE A 177 8.21 -1.91 6.86
C ILE A 177 7.20 -1.74 8.00
N LEU A 178 7.05 -2.73 8.87
CA LEU A 178 6.17 -2.65 10.04
C LEU A 178 6.58 -1.53 10.99
N SER A 179 7.89 -1.33 11.20
CA SER A 179 8.40 -0.23 12.03
C SER A 179 8.02 1.13 11.45
N LEU A 180 8.16 1.31 10.13
CA LEU A 180 7.73 2.54 9.45
C LEU A 180 6.22 2.78 9.59
N TYR A 181 5.40 1.74 9.47
CA TYR A 181 3.95 1.85 9.68
C TYR A 181 3.62 2.24 11.13
N GLU A 182 4.32 1.67 12.12
CA GLU A 182 4.14 2.03 13.52
C GLU A 182 4.54 3.49 13.80
N GLU A 183 5.62 3.98 13.19
CA GLU A 183 6.01 5.39 13.29
C GLU A 183 4.97 6.34 12.69
N ASP A 184 4.40 5.98 11.55
CA ASP A 184 3.37 6.78 10.89
C ASP A 184 2.05 6.76 11.66
N LEU A 185 1.65 5.61 12.21
CA LEU A 185 0.52 5.49 13.12
C LEU A 185 0.71 6.35 14.38
N ALA A 186 1.91 6.32 14.97
CA ALA A 186 2.23 7.13 16.14
C ALA A 186 2.14 8.64 15.86
N LYS A 187 2.55 9.09 14.67
CA LYS A 187 2.39 10.49 14.23
C LYS A 187 0.92 10.90 14.12
N TYR A 188 0.06 9.99 13.65
CA TYR A 188 -1.39 10.22 13.58
C TYR A 188 -2.01 10.24 15.00
N ASP A 189 -1.60 9.31 15.85
CA ASP A 189 -2.16 9.07 17.18
C ASP A 189 -1.87 10.18 18.19
N THR A 190 -0.90 11.07 17.95
CA THR A 190 -0.65 12.23 18.83
C THR A 190 -1.91 13.05 19.10
N GLU A 191 -2.85 13.07 18.14
CA GLU A 191 -4.14 13.75 18.24
C GLU A 191 -5.29 12.80 18.71
N ASN A 192 -5.12 11.48 18.56
CA ASN A 192 -6.17 10.46 18.72
C ASN A 192 -5.92 9.43 19.83
N ARG A 193 -5.00 9.67 20.75
CA ARG A 193 -4.74 8.83 21.94
C ARG A 193 -4.39 7.37 21.61
N GLU A 194 -3.47 7.17 20.70
CA GLU A 194 -2.91 5.84 20.31
C GLU A 194 -3.94 4.83 19.79
N LYS A 195 -5.12 5.27 19.38
CA LYS A 195 -6.21 4.39 18.95
C LYS A 195 -5.87 3.59 17.70
N ALA A 196 -5.28 4.24 16.69
CA ALA A 196 -4.94 3.59 15.43
C ALA A 196 -3.83 2.55 15.63
N SER A 197 -2.80 2.89 16.41
CA SER A 197 -1.71 1.96 16.74
C SER A 197 -2.21 0.73 17.49
N VAL A 198 -3.09 0.90 18.47
CA VAL A 198 -3.64 -0.23 19.25
C VAL A 198 -4.55 -1.10 18.37
N ILE A 199 -5.44 -0.51 17.55
CA ILE A 199 -6.27 -1.26 16.60
C ILE A 199 -5.38 -2.09 15.68
N TYR A 200 -4.38 -1.47 15.06
CA TYR A 200 -3.49 -2.14 14.12
C TYR A 200 -2.75 -3.34 14.75
N ARG A 201 -2.26 -3.17 15.97
CA ARG A 201 -1.57 -4.23 16.71
C ARG A 201 -2.47 -5.39 17.12
N THR A 202 -3.78 -5.16 17.29
CA THR A 202 -4.73 -6.22 17.67
C THR A 202 -5.29 -7.01 16.49
N ILE A 203 -5.05 -6.57 15.24
CA ILE A 203 -5.55 -7.29 14.04
C ILE A 203 -5.17 -8.78 14.05
N PRO A 204 -3.91 -9.19 14.28
CA PRO A 204 -3.54 -10.61 14.26
C PRO A 204 -4.34 -11.44 15.28
N GLU A 205 -4.49 -10.97 16.50
CA GLU A 205 -5.23 -11.66 17.56
C GLU A 205 -6.73 -11.78 17.22
N GLN A 206 -7.32 -10.74 16.63
CA GLN A 206 -8.70 -10.75 16.17
C GLN A 206 -8.95 -11.81 15.08
N LEU A 207 -8.00 -11.97 14.16
CA LEU A 207 -8.08 -12.94 13.08
C LEU A 207 -7.87 -14.37 13.60
N GLU A 208 -6.93 -14.60 14.52
CA GLU A 208 -6.66 -15.90 15.13
C GLU A 208 -7.89 -16.42 15.90
N ASN A 209 -8.54 -15.56 16.66
CA ASN A 209 -9.75 -15.88 17.42
C ASN A 209 -10.97 -16.19 16.55
N LYS A 210 -10.87 -16.11 15.22
CA LYS A 210 -11.96 -16.36 14.25
C LYS A 210 -13.25 -15.62 14.57
N ASN A 211 -13.12 -14.42 15.11
CA ASN A 211 -14.28 -13.59 15.44
C ASN A 211 -15.10 -13.29 14.18
N SER A 212 -16.41 -13.31 14.28
CA SER A 212 -17.32 -12.97 13.18
C SER A 212 -17.21 -11.49 12.78
N HIS A 213 -16.78 -10.62 13.71
CA HIS A 213 -16.54 -9.20 13.51
C HIS A 213 -15.38 -8.72 14.40
N PHE A 214 -14.84 -7.55 14.10
CA PHE A 214 -13.79 -6.92 14.90
C PHE A 214 -14.34 -6.46 16.25
N LYS A 215 -13.78 -6.99 17.34
CA LYS A 215 -14.23 -6.70 18.71
C LYS A 215 -13.43 -5.54 19.29
N LEU A 216 -14.00 -4.35 19.28
CA LEU A 216 -13.38 -3.17 19.90
C LEU A 216 -13.14 -3.35 21.41
N SER A 217 -13.90 -4.22 22.08
CA SER A 217 -13.68 -4.56 23.49
C SER A 217 -12.34 -5.24 23.78
N MET A 218 -11.66 -5.80 22.76
CA MET A 218 -10.28 -6.30 22.87
C MET A 218 -9.25 -5.17 22.80
N VAL A 219 -9.62 -4.03 22.24
CA VAL A 219 -8.81 -2.81 22.19
C VAL A 219 -8.95 -2.04 23.52
N ASP A 220 -10.18 -1.82 23.95
CA ASP A 220 -10.54 -1.15 25.20
C ASP A 220 -11.91 -1.68 25.67
N LYS A 221 -12.01 -2.07 26.95
CA LYS A 221 -13.24 -2.62 27.53
C LYS A 221 -14.46 -1.70 27.40
N ASN A 222 -14.23 -0.39 27.37
CA ASN A 222 -15.25 0.65 27.23
C ASN A 222 -15.33 1.22 25.80
N ALA A 223 -14.69 0.58 24.82
CA ALA A 223 -14.64 1.07 23.44
C ALA A 223 -16.06 1.10 22.84
N ARG A 224 -16.41 2.25 22.27
CA ARG A 224 -17.59 2.42 21.42
C ARG A 224 -17.17 2.70 20.00
N TYR A 225 -17.83 2.12 19.02
CA TYR A 225 -17.52 2.27 17.60
C TYR A 225 -17.32 3.75 17.20
N GLN A 226 -18.24 4.62 17.61
CA GLN A 226 -18.17 6.06 17.30
C GLN A 226 -16.86 6.73 17.70
N ASN A 227 -16.21 6.25 18.77
CA ASN A 227 -14.96 6.82 19.26
C ASN A 227 -13.71 6.29 18.53
N TYR A 228 -13.86 5.21 17.75
CA TYR A 228 -12.77 4.53 17.06
C TYR A 228 -12.90 4.57 15.53
N MET A 229 -14.03 5.05 15.01
CA MET A 229 -14.35 5.09 13.58
C MET A 229 -13.27 5.85 12.78
N ASP A 230 -12.81 7.00 13.27
CA ASP A 230 -11.78 7.79 12.59
C ASP A 230 -10.44 7.03 12.49
N ALA A 231 -10.09 6.27 13.54
CA ALA A 231 -8.87 5.45 13.54
C ALA A 231 -8.98 4.25 12.59
N VAL A 232 -10.13 3.58 12.53
CA VAL A 232 -10.40 2.50 11.58
C VAL A 232 -10.36 3.03 10.15
N SER A 233 -11.06 4.15 9.88
CA SER A 233 -11.05 4.80 8.57
C SER A 233 -9.64 5.22 8.15
N PHE A 234 -8.85 5.74 9.09
CA PHE A 234 -7.46 6.11 8.83
C PHE A 234 -6.61 4.90 8.39
N ILE A 235 -6.71 3.77 9.10
CA ILE A 235 -5.99 2.53 8.75
C ILE A 235 -6.37 2.05 7.34
N SER A 236 -7.66 2.07 7.00
CA SER A 236 -8.14 1.66 5.67
C SER A 236 -7.72 2.64 4.58
N GLU A 237 -7.79 3.92 4.84
CA GLU A 237 -7.42 4.95 3.85
C GLU A 237 -5.92 5.04 3.65
N ALA A 238 -5.13 4.75 4.69
CA ALA A 238 -3.69 4.60 4.60
C ALA A 238 -3.25 3.32 3.88
N MET A 239 -4.20 2.44 3.55
CA MET A 239 -3.99 1.13 2.91
C MET A 239 -3.10 0.16 3.69
N ILE A 240 -2.92 0.40 5.00
CA ILE A 240 -2.20 -0.51 5.90
C ILE A 240 -3.12 -1.60 6.47
N GLY A 241 -4.43 -1.41 6.34
CA GLY A 241 -5.45 -2.40 6.67
C GLY A 241 -6.65 -2.31 5.72
N ASN A 242 -7.36 -3.41 5.57
CA ASN A 242 -8.54 -3.54 4.72
C ASN A 242 -9.78 -3.75 5.59
N GLU A 243 -10.68 -2.78 5.60
CA GLU A 243 -11.97 -2.89 6.28
C GLU A 243 -12.97 -3.63 5.41
N CYS A 244 -13.61 -4.67 5.97
CA CYS A 244 -14.70 -5.42 5.34
C CYS A 244 -15.97 -5.19 6.15
N ILE A 245 -16.87 -4.36 5.63
CA ILE A 245 -18.12 -3.95 6.30
C ILE A 245 -19.19 -5.01 6.05
N ASN A 246 -19.94 -5.38 7.11
CA ASN A 246 -21.06 -6.28 6.97
C ASN A 246 -22.22 -5.63 6.22
N VAL A 247 -22.86 -6.40 5.35
CA VAL A 247 -24.06 -5.97 4.60
C VAL A 247 -25.24 -6.85 5.01
N THR A 248 -26.30 -6.24 5.49
CA THR A 248 -27.48 -6.95 6.01
C THR A 248 -28.37 -7.54 4.92
N LYS A 249 -28.28 -7.00 3.67
CA LYS A 249 -28.99 -7.51 2.49
C LYS A 249 -28.10 -7.41 1.26
N PRO A 250 -27.93 -8.50 0.48
CA PRO A 250 -27.13 -8.53 -0.74
C PRO A 250 -27.92 -7.97 -1.93
N GLU A 251 -28.29 -6.71 -1.90
CA GLU A 251 -29.01 -6.01 -2.96
C GLU A 251 -28.05 -5.14 -3.78
N VAL A 252 -28.48 -4.63 -4.94
CA VAL A 252 -27.65 -3.86 -5.88
C VAL A 252 -26.99 -2.63 -5.20
N ALA A 253 -27.69 -1.98 -4.27
CA ALA A 253 -27.18 -0.83 -3.54
C ALA A 253 -26.63 -1.24 -2.17
N LEU A 254 -25.52 -1.98 -2.10
CA LEU A 254 -24.92 -2.53 -0.89
C LEU A 254 -24.70 -1.47 0.21
N GLU A 255 -24.34 -0.26 -0.17
CA GLU A 255 -24.10 0.86 0.77
C GLU A 255 -25.33 1.22 1.62
N LEU A 256 -26.55 1.03 1.10
CA LEU A 256 -27.79 1.30 1.84
C LEU A 256 -28.03 0.28 2.96
N PHE A 257 -27.40 -0.88 2.87
CA PHE A 257 -27.55 -1.99 3.81
C PHE A 257 -26.27 -2.26 4.60
N ALA A 258 -25.30 -1.35 4.53
CA ALA A 258 -24.02 -1.46 5.22
C ALA A 258 -24.21 -1.24 6.74
N ASP A 259 -23.83 -2.22 7.54
CA ASP A 259 -23.72 -2.11 8.99
C ASP A 259 -22.27 -1.80 9.37
N ARG A 260 -21.94 -0.52 9.39
CA ARG A 260 -20.56 -0.05 9.66
C ARG A 260 -20.07 -0.35 11.07
N SER A 261 -20.98 -0.65 12.00
CA SER A 261 -20.59 -1.07 13.36
C SER A 261 -20.17 -2.54 13.44
N ASN A 262 -20.46 -3.31 12.39
CA ASN A 262 -20.15 -4.72 12.26
C ASN A 262 -19.22 -4.93 11.04
N PHE A 263 -17.93 -4.90 11.30
CA PHE A 263 -16.89 -4.99 10.27
C PHE A 263 -15.81 -6.00 10.69
N LYS A 264 -15.02 -6.43 9.72
CA LYS A 264 -13.73 -7.09 9.93
C LYS A 264 -12.62 -6.17 9.46
N LEU A 265 -11.47 -6.28 10.08
CA LEU A 265 -10.26 -5.56 9.69
C LEU A 265 -9.16 -6.56 9.43
N TYR A 266 -8.60 -6.52 8.24
CA TYR A 266 -7.49 -7.34 7.79
C TYR A 266 -6.25 -6.48 7.64
N MET A 267 -5.06 -7.07 7.75
CA MET A 267 -3.85 -6.35 7.37
C MET A 267 -3.80 -6.15 5.85
N GLY A 268 -3.16 -5.07 5.41
CA GLY A 268 -3.02 -4.75 4.00
C GLY A 268 -2.15 -5.76 3.23
N ASP A 269 -1.33 -6.55 3.94
CA ASP A 269 -0.43 -7.54 3.35
C ASP A 269 -0.32 -8.80 4.22
N THR A 270 -0.34 -9.99 3.59
CA THR A 270 -0.27 -11.27 4.28
C THR A 270 1.10 -11.55 4.87
N GLY A 271 2.16 -11.19 4.19
CA GLY A 271 3.53 -11.37 4.67
C GLY A 271 3.82 -10.49 5.90
N LEU A 272 3.29 -9.27 5.92
CA LEU A 272 3.38 -8.41 7.10
C LEU A 272 2.58 -8.98 8.27
N LEU A 273 1.41 -9.60 8.02
CA LEU A 273 0.64 -10.29 9.06
C LEU A 273 1.45 -11.41 9.69
N VAL A 274 2.07 -12.27 8.88
CA VAL A 274 2.94 -13.37 9.35
C VAL A 274 4.06 -12.81 10.22
N THR A 275 4.75 -11.78 9.77
CA THR A 275 5.84 -11.14 10.54
C THR A 275 5.34 -10.53 11.85
N GLN A 276 4.16 -9.91 11.86
CA GLN A 276 3.59 -9.31 13.07
C GLN A 276 3.19 -10.37 14.10
N ILE A 277 2.64 -11.51 13.68
CA ILE A 277 2.36 -12.65 14.56
C ILE A 277 3.65 -13.16 15.21
N MET A 278 4.75 -13.14 14.47
CA MET A 278 6.06 -13.62 14.93
C MET A 278 6.91 -12.54 15.62
N LYS A 279 6.39 -11.34 15.83
CA LYS A 279 7.15 -10.17 16.32
C LYS A 279 7.89 -10.42 17.65
N ASN A 280 7.35 -11.26 18.52
CA ASN A 280 7.95 -11.57 19.83
C ASN A 280 9.08 -12.61 19.77
N ARG A 281 9.49 -13.07 18.59
CA ARG A 281 10.64 -13.95 18.41
C ARG A 281 11.84 -13.13 17.94
N ASP A 282 12.99 -13.28 18.61
CA ASP A 282 14.22 -12.51 18.35
C ASP A 282 14.82 -12.80 16.97
N SER A 283 14.61 -14.01 16.45
CA SER A 283 14.94 -14.37 15.08
C SER A 283 13.88 -15.30 14.52
N THR A 284 13.59 -15.14 13.23
CA THR A 284 12.70 -16.07 12.54
C THR A 284 13.58 -17.14 11.90
N ASP A 285 13.57 -18.33 12.48
CA ASP A 285 14.29 -19.47 11.98
C ASP A 285 13.84 -19.81 10.54
N GLU A 286 14.79 -20.02 9.65
CA GLU A 286 14.54 -20.43 8.26
C GLU A 286 13.66 -21.69 8.20
N ASP A 287 13.86 -22.64 9.15
CA ASP A 287 13.09 -23.87 9.23
C ASP A 287 11.63 -23.61 9.64
N LEU A 288 11.39 -22.60 10.45
CA LEU A 288 10.03 -22.17 10.77
C LEU A 288 9.28 -21.64 9.53
N TYR A 289 9.92 -20.80 8.72
CA TYR A 289 9.33 -20.32 7.47
C TYR A 289 9.07 -21.46 6.49
N LYS A 290 9.98 -22.41 6.38
CA LYS A 290 9.78 -23.61 5.56
C LYS A 290 8.62 -24.46 6.08
N ALA A 291 8.49 -24.62 7.41
CA ALA A 291 7.36 -25.32 8.01
C ALA A 291 6.03 -24.62 7.72
N LEU A 292 5.97 -23.29 7.81
CA LEU A 292 4.78 -22.50 7.46
C LEU A 292 4.34 -22.67 6.00
N ILE A 293 5.26 -22.88 5.07
CA ILE A 293 4.96 -23.12 3.65
C ILE A 293 4.49 -24.57 3.42
N ILE A 294 5.02 -25.52 4.18
CA ILE A 294 4.69 -26.94 4.05
C ILE A 294 3.39 -27.27 4.80
N ASP A 295 3.31 -26.85 6.05
CA ASP A 295 2.17 -27.07 6.92
C ASP A 295 1.12 -25.97 6.74
N ASN A 296 -0.14 -26.36 6.88
CA ASN A 296 -1.23 -25.38 6.74
C ASN A 296 -1.11 -24.31 7.83
N LEU A 297 -0.84 -23.09 7.45
CA LEU A 297 -0.53 -21.95 8.35
C LEU A 297 -1.57 -21.68 9.43
N GLY A 298 -2.79 -22.21 9.31
CA GLY A 298 -3.88 -21.89 10.24
C GLY A 298 -4.25 -20.39 10.28
N ILE A 299 -3.50 -19.55 9.55
CA ILE A 299 -3.73 -18.11 9.44
C ILE A 299 -4.90 -17.92 8.49
N ASN A 300 -6.06 -17.64 9.05
CA ASN A 300 -7.25 -17.31 8.28
C ASN A 300 -7.24 -15.81 8.01
N GLN A 301 -6.79 -15.46 6.84
CA GLN A 301 -6.96 -14.13 6.31
C GLN A 301 -7.95 -14.14 5.15
#